data_0a97eae6eb1d1e81820da599ed60ede7
#
_entry.id   0a97eae6eb1d1e81820da599ed60ede7
#
_cell.length_a   1.000
_cell.length_b   1.000
_cell.length_c   1.000
_cell.angle_alpha   90.00
_cell.angle_beta   90.00
_cell.angle_gamma   90.00
#
_symmetry.space_group_name_H-M   'P 1'
#
loop_
_entity.id
_entity.type
_entity.pdbx_description
1 polymer ?
#
loop_
_entity_poly.entity_id
_entity_poly.type
_entity_poly.pdbx_seq_one_letter_code
_entity_poly.pdbx_strand_id
1 'polypeptide(L)'
;MSNVAKFHDTKSALVRLQEMREHGGTAQTTGLKDEVILSFLDERADLALAIERGYERFCELQKTQADFLALDEQEQVRQAHAGLTNFYAEDAVNPYVAVGGAGPWIVTLKGAIVYDVGGYGMLGFGHAPAAVLDAMNKPHVMANIMTASPNKMDFVASLKKEIGHRRSTGFPFKSFLCMNSGSEAMSVAARITDINTKKLTDPGGRYEGRTVRGLTLKGSFHGRTDRPARFSDSTLKNYREHLASFRDRDYLLTVEPNNIEALEAAFAQADKDNIFLEAFLMEPVMGEGNPGRAITAEFYKRARELTRENETMFVVDSIQAGLRVHGVLSVVDYPGFESLDAPDMESYSKALNAGQFP
;
A
#
# COMPACT_ATOMS: atom_id res chain seq x y z
N MET A 1 26.61 -5.40 -15.46
CA MET A 1 26.01 -5.48 -16.82
C MET A 1 25.59 -6.93 -17.02
N SER A 2 24.35 -7.26 -16.64
CA SER A 2 23.81 -8.61 -16.80
C SER A 2 23.44 -8.82 -18.28
N ASN A 3 23.89 -9.92 -18.85
CA ASN A 3 23.49 -10.40 -20.15
C ASN A 3 21.96 -10.61 -20.17
N VAL A 4 21.21 -9.60 -20.58
CA VAL A 4 19.84 -9.79 -21.07
C VAL A 4 20.01 -10.49 -22.43
N ALA A 5 19.86 -11.81 -22.44
CA ALA A 5 19.79 -12.55 -23.68
C ALA A 5 18.69 -11.90 -24.54
N LYS A 6 19.06 -11.42 -25.71
CA LYS A 6 18.11 -10.93 -26.68
C LYS A 6 17.19 -12.08 -27.05
N PHE A 7 15.95 -12.04 -26.58
CA PHE A 7 14.91 -12.92 -27.10
C PHE A 7 14.66 -12.56 -28.54
N HIS A 8 15.26 -13.30 -29.45
CA HIS A 8 15.18 -13.07 -30.90
C HIS A 8 14.03 -13.83 -31.57
N ASP A 9 13.12 -14.45 -30.80
CA ASP A 9 12.05 -15.20 -31.41
C ASP A 9 10.68 -14.97 -30.73
N THR A 10 9.99 -13.92 -31.19
CA THR A 10 8.59 -13.62 -30.80
C THR A 10 7.65 -14.79 -31.12
N LYS A 11 7.98 -15.63 -32.14
CA LYS A 11 7.22 -16.84 -32.47
C LYS A 11 7.35 -17.89 -31.36
N SER A 12 8.51 -18.03 -30.74
CA SER A 12 8.68 -18.98 -29.63
C SER A 12 7.87 -18.61 -28.40
N ALA A 13 7.68 -17.33 -28.11
CA ALA A 13 6.84 -16.87 -27.00
C ALA A 13 5.36 -17.26 -27.17
N LEU A 14 4.80 -17.05 -28.36
CA LEU A 14 3.43 -17.48 -28.64
C LEU A 14 3.27 -19.00 -28.65
N VAL A 15 4.26 -19.74 -29.15
CA VAL A 15 4.23 -21.22 -29.11
C VAL A 15 4.16 -21.73 -27.68
N ARG A 16 4.96 -21.15 -26.77
CA ARG A 16 4.91 -21.48 -25.34
C ARG A 16 3.54 -21.19 -24.70
N LEU A 17 2.97 -20.02 -24.99
CA LEU A 17 1.63 -19.68 -24.51
C LEU A 17 0.57 -20.62 -25.06
N GLN A 18 0.68 -21.02 -26.35
CA GLN A 18 -0.23 -21.94 -26.99
C GLN A 18 -0.18 -23.33 -26.35
N GLU A 19 1.03 -23.85 -26.05
CA GLU A 19 1.20 -25.10 -25.34
C GLU A 19 0.53 -25.08 -23.95
N MET A 20 0.68 -23.97 -23.22
CA MET A 20 -0.01 -23.79 -21.93
C MET A 20 -1.53 -23.75 -22.07
N ARG A 21 -2.07 -23.09 -23.12
CA ARG A 21 -3.50 -22.98 -23.41
C ARG A 21 -4.13 -24.33 -23.78
N GLU A 22 -3.38 -25.15 -24.48
CA GLU A 22 -3.84 -26.47 -24.96
C GLU A 22 -3.73 -27.57 -23.90
N HIS A 23 -3.08 -27.30 -22.77
CA HIS A 23 -2.80 -28.30 -21.75
C HIS A 23 -3.98 -28.50 -20.79
N GLY A 24 -5.05 -29.18 -21.26
CA GLY A 24 -6.15 -29.69 -20.43
C GLY A 24 -6.90 -28.66 -19.58
N GLY A 25 -8.14 -28.99 -19.26
CA GLY A 25 -9.05 -28.15 -18.47
C GLY A 25 -9.50 -26.86 -19.15
N THR A 26 -10.62 -26.31 -18.73
CA THR A 26 -11.23 -25.10 -19.33
C THR A 26 -10.61 -23.84 -18.76
N ALA A 27 -10.18 -22.91 -19.62
CA ALA A 27 -9.76 -21.56 -19.22
C ALA A 27 -10.99 -20.62 -19.16
N GLN A 28 -11.03 -19.76 -18.15
CA GLN A 28 -12.02 -18.68 -18.03
C GLN A 28 -11.41 -17.32 -18.35
N THR A 29 -10.12 -17.15 -18.02
CA THR A 29 -9.39 -15.91 -18.25
C THR A 29 -8.93 -15.81 -19.69
N THR A 30 -9.51 -14.87 -20.44
CA THR A 30 -9.16 -14.68 -21.85
C THR A 30 -7.79 -14.00 -22.04
N GLY A 31 -7.45 -13.02 -21.20
CA GLY A 31 -6.23 -12.22 -21.30
C GLY A 31 -6.16 -11.37 -22.58
N LEU A 32 -4.95 -10.95 -22.94
CA LEU A 32 -4.69 -10.19 -24.15
C LEU A 32 -4.71 -11.09 -25.40
N LYS A 33 -5.17 -10.53 -26.53
CA LYS A 33 -5.12 -11.21 -27.84
C LYS A 33 -3.70 -11.33 -28.35
N ASP A 34 -3.40 -12.37 -29.12
CA ASP A 34 -2.06 -12.65 -29.64
C ASP A 34 -1.46 -11.52 -30.47
N GLU A 35 -2.30 -10.81 -31.24
CA GLU A 35 -1.89 -9.63 -32.02
C GLU A 35 -1.37 -8.50 -31.10
N VAL A 36 -2.02 -8.31 -29.95
CA VAL A 36 -1.63 -7.32 -28.93
C VAL A 36 -0.36 -7.77 -28.22
N ILE A 37 -0.25 -9.06 -27.87
CA ILE A 37 0.95 -9.65 -27.27
C ILE A 37 2.15 -9.42 -28.19
N LEU A 38 2.03 -9.74 -29.48
CA LEU A 38 3.08 -9.55 -30.46
C LEU A 38 3.53 -8.08 -30.56
N SER A 39 2.59 -7.13 -30.58
CA SER A 39 2.93 -5.71 -30.66
C SER A 39 3.74 -5.21 -29.46
N PHE A 40 3.54 -5.82 -28.27
CA PHE A 40 4.32 -5.48 -27.10
C PHE A 40 5.66 -6.24 -27.00
N LEU A 41 5.76 -7.45 -27.54
CA LEU A 41 6.99 -8.24 -27.46
C LEU A 41 8.20 -7.56 -28.13
N ASP A 42 7.95 -6.80 -29.19
CA ASP A 42 9.00 -6.08 -29.90
C ASP A 42 9.57 -4.90 -29.09
N GLU A 43 8.78 -4.33 -28.15
CA GLU A 43 9.14 -3.14 -27.40
C GLU A 43 9.39 -3.42 -25.91
N ARG A 44 8.90 -4.52 -25.37
CA ARG A 44 8.82 -4.79 -23.94
C ARG A 44 9.52 -6.10 -23.56
N ALA A 45 10.80 -6.00 -23.22
CA ALA A 45 11.60 -7.14 -22.75
C ALA A 45 11.03 -7.79 -21.47
N ASP A 46 10.32 -7.04 -20.63
CA ASP A 46 9.68 -7.56 -19.44
C ASP A 46 8.53 -8.52 -19.76
N LEU A 47 7.79 -8.31 -20.86
CA LEU A 47 6.76 -9.27 -21.30
C LEU A 47 7.38 -10.60 -21.72
N ALA A 48 8.46 -10.56 -22.51
CA ALA A 48 9.17 -11.78 -22.90
C ALA A 48 9.68 -12.54 -21.67
N LEU A 49 10.25 -11.84 -20.71
CA LEU A 49 10.72 -12.40 -19.44
C LEU A 49 9.57 -13.01 -18.61
N ALA A 50 8.42 -12.36 -18.56
CA ALA A 50 7.23 -12.89 -17.87
C ALA A 50 6.78 -14.24 -18.50
N ILE A 51 6.74 -14.30 -19.84
CA ILE A 51 6.37 -15.52 -20.57
C ILE A 51 7.39 -16.65 -20.32
N GLU A 52 8.68 -16.33 -20.36
CA GLU A 52 9.73 -17.32 -20.07
C GLU A 52 9.56 -17.93 -18.68
N ARG A 53 9.47 -17.09 -17.66
CA ARG A 53 9.25 -17.52 -16.26
C ARG A 53 7.96 -18.33 -16.07
N GLY A 54 6.89 -17.89 -16.71
CA GLY A 54 5.61 -18.59 -16.67
C GLY A 54 5.70 -19.98 -17.30
N TYR A 55 6.36 -20.09 -18.44
CA TYR A 55 6.56 -21.36 -19.14
C TYR A 55 7.52 -22.31 -18.40
N GLU A 56 8.60 -21.79 -17.84
CA GLU A 56 9.50 -22.59 -16.99
C GLU A 56 8.76 -23.20 -15.80
N ARG A 57 7.95 -22.38 -15.12
CA ARG A 57 7.11 -22.86 -13.99
C ARG A 57 6.06 -23.87 -14.45
N PHE A 58 5.44 -23.65 -15.59
CA PHE A 58 4.50 -24.61 -16.19
C PHE A 58 5.19 -25.97 -16.44
N CYS A 59 6.37 -25.99 -17.06
CA CYS A 59 7.12 -27.23 -17.32
C CYS A 59 7.53 -27.94 -16.00
N GLU A 60 7.83 -27.20 -14.95
CA GLU A 60 8.08 -27.76 -13.63
C GLU A 60 6.82 -28.43 -13.05
N LEU A 61 5.67 -27.74 -13.14
CA LEU A 61 4.38 -28.27 -12.67
C LEU A 61 3.93 -29.51 -13.48
N GLN A 62 4.23 -29.58 -14.77
CA GLN A 62 3.99 -30.79 -15.57
C GLN A 62 4.65 -32.02 -14.96
N LYS A 63 5.83 -31.86 -14.37
CA LYS A 63 6.59 -32.97 -13.76
C LYS A 63 6.14 -33.28 -12.33
N THR A 64 5.67 -32.27 -11.60
CA THR A 64 5.44 -32.38 -10.15
C THR A 64 3.96 -32.38 -9.75
N GLN A 65 3.08 -31.82 -10.59
CA GLN A 65 1.67 -31.61 -10.28
C GLN A 65 0.79 -31.73 -11.54
N ALA A 66 0.99 -32.79 -12.34
CA ALA A 66 0.27 -32.99 -13.61
C ALA A 66 -1.25 -33.01 -13.44
N ASP A 67 -1.77 -33.62 -12.37
CA ASP A 67 -3.20 -33.67 -12.08
C ASP A 67 -3.79 -32.27 -11.84
N PHE A 68 -3.07 -31.40 -11.13
CA PHE A 68 -3.47 -30.01 -10.93
C PHE A 68 -3.52 -29.20 -12.24
N LEU A 69 -2.57 -29.43 -13.13
CA LEU A 69 -2.55 -28.77 -14.46
C LEU A 69 -3.74 -29.13 -15.34
N ALA A 70 -4.21 -30.39 -15.23
CA ALA A 70 -5.34 -30.90 -16.02
C ALA A 70 -6.71 -30.35 -15.60
N LEU A 71 -6.78 -29.67 -14.43
CA LEU A 71 -8.04 -29.13 -13.90
C LEU A 71 -8.52 -27.90 -14.69
N ASP A 72 -9.81 -27.62 -14.60
CA ASP A 72 -10.39 -26.33 -15.00
C ASP A 72 -9.80 -25.19 -14.17
N GLU A 73 -9.68 -24.00 -14.76
CA GLU A 73 -9.05 -22.84 -14.10
C GLU A 73 -9.74 -22.49 -12.78
N GLN A 74 -11.06 -22.58 -12.70
CA GLN A 74 -11.79 -22.33 -11.46
C GLN A 74 -11.38 -23.30 -10.33
N GLU A 75 -11.24 -24.59 -10.65
CA GLU A 75 -10.81 -25.59 -9.70
C GLU A 75 -9.33 -25.40 -9.31
N GLN A 76 -8.48 -24.99 -10.24
CA GLN A 76 -7.10 -24.61 -9.95
C GLN A 76 -7.02 -23.45 -8.96
N VAL A 77 -7.83 -22.41 -9.13
CA VAL A 77 -7.92 -21.28 -8.19
C VAL A 77 -8.38 -21.75 -6.82
N ARG A 78 -9.44 -22.57 -6.78
CA ARG A 78 -9.95 -23.13 -5.52
C ARG A 78 -8.90 -23.94 -4.75
N GLN A 79 -8.15 -24.79 -5.46
CA GLN A 79 -7.09 -25.59 -4.84
C GLN A 79 -5.90 -24.76 -4.41
N ALA A 80 -5.49 -23.75 -5.22
CA ALA A 80 -4.38 -22.88 -4.87
C ALA A 80 -4.67 -22.02 -3.62
N HIS A 81 -5.94 -21.72 -3.36
CA HIS A 81 -6.37 -21.02 -2.14
C HIS A 81 -6.69 -21.96 -0.98
N ALA A 82 -6.71 -23.28 -1.18
CA ALA A 82 -7.03 -24.22 -0.13
C ALA A 82 -6.05 -24.11 1.05
N GLY A 83 -6.59 -23.97 2.25
CA GLY A 83 -5.79 -23.79 3.47
C GLY A 83 -5.42 -22.34 3.80
N LEU A 84 -5.76 -21.38 2.95
CA LEU A 84 -5.62 -19.95 3.21
C LEU A 84 -6.99 -19.33 3.48
N THR A 85 -7.10 -18.56 4.56
CA THR A 85 -8.34 -17.81 4.83
C THR A 85 -8.33 -16.51 4.02
N ASN A 86 -9.28 -16.41 3.09
CA ASN A 86 -9.56 -15.15 2.40
C ASN A 86 -10.51 -14.31 3.26
N PHE A 87 -10.11 -13.07 3.57
CA PHE A 87 -10.92 -12.10 4.31
C PHE A 87 -11.51 -10.98 3.42
N TYR A 88 -11.30 -11.07 2.12
CA TYR A 88 -11.99 -10.25 1.13
C TYR A 88 -13.25 -10.96 0.64
N ALA A 89 -14.12 -10.23 -0.05
CA ALA A 89 -15.28 -10.81 -0.71
C ALA A 89 -14.85 -11.83 -1.79
N GLU A 90 -15.66 -12.85 -2.02
CA GLU A 90 -15.32 -13.94 -2.96
C GLU A 90 -15.11 -13.42 -4.39
N ASP A 91 -15.87 -12.41 -4.82
CA ASP A 91 -15.76 -11.75 -6.11
C ASP A 91 -14.49 -10.89 -6.28
N ALA A 92 -13.76 -10.64 -5.20
CA ALA A 92 -12.45 -9.98 -5.24
C ALA A 92 -11.28 -10.95 -5.52
N VAL A 93 -11.53 -12.26 -5.55
CA VAL A 93 -10.51 -13.25 -5.89
C VAL A 93 -10.24 -13.23 -7.38
N ASN A 94 -8.97 -13.12 -7.77
CA ASN A 94 -8.61 -13.21 -9.18
C ASN A 94 -8.97 -14.59 -9.76
N PRO A 95 -9.61 -14.66 -10.94
CA PRO A 95 -10.14 -15.91 -11.49
C PRO A 95 -9.07 -16.79 -12.17
N TYR A 96 -7.79 -16.58 -11.87
CA TYR A 96 -6.67 -17.27 -12.49
C TYR A 96 -5.56 -17.63 -11.50
N VAL A 97 -4.74 -18.59 -11.85
CA VAL A 97 -3.49 -18.92 -11.15
C VAL A 97 -2.32 -18.24 -11.89
N ALA A 98 -1.65 -17.30 -11.24
CA ALA A 98 -0.46 -16.66 -11.78
C ALA A 98 0.76 -17.58 -11.65
N VAL A 99 1.54 -17.76 -12.73
CA VAL A 99 2.74 -18.60 -12.75
C VAL A 99 4.02 -17.87 -13.17
N GLY A 100 3.90 -16.73 -13.81
CA GLY A 100 5.03 -15.88 -14.19
C GLY A 100 4.66 -14.41 -14.13
N GLY A 101 5.67 -13.57 -13.90
CA GLY A 101 5.48 -12.14 -13.93
C GLY A 101 6.79 -11.36 -14.05
N ALA A 102 6.74 -10.25 -14.77
CA ALA A 102 7.78 -9.24 -14.85
C ALA A 102 7.20 -7.90 -15.28
N GLY A 103 7.65 -6.78 -14.71
CA GLY A 103 7.02 -5.49 -14.97
C GLY A 103 5.53 -5.53 -14.66
N PRO A 104 4.66 -5.00 -15.54
CA PRO A 104 3.21 -5.04 -15.35
C PRO A 104 2.53 -6.33 -15.86
N TRP A 105 3.30 -7.33 -16.27
CA TRP A 105 2.78 -8.52 -16.93
C TRP A 105 2.63 -9.70 -15.98
N ILE A 106 1.47 -10.36 -16.04
CA ILE A 106 1.22 -11.66 -15.42
C ILE A 106 0.96 -12.67 -16.52
N VAL A 107 1.56 -13.86 -16.39
CA VAL A 107 1.24 -15.05 -17.16
C VAL A 107 0.46 -16.02 -16.28
N THR A 108 -0.72 -16.40 -16.72
CA THR A 108 -1.57 -17.36 -16.00
C THR A 108 -1.17 -18.80 -16.34
N LEU A 109 -1.57 -19.74 -15.49
CA LEU A 109 -1.33 -21.15 -15.71
C LEU A 109 -1.99 -21.70 -17.00
N LYS A 110 -3.05 -21.07 -17.47
CA LYS A 110 -3.73 -21.37 -18.75
C LYS A 110 -3.20 -20.53 -19.91
N GLY A 111 -2.02 -19.91 -19.81
CA GLY A 111 -1.36 -19.20 -20.91
C GLY A 111 -2.02 -17.87 -21.32
N ALA A 112 -2.84 -17.29 -20.45
CA ALA A 112 -3.34 -15.94 -20.67
C ALA A 112 -2.31 -14.90 -20.19
N ILE A 113 -2.20 -13.78 -20.92
CA ILE A 113 -1.41 -12.62 -20.50
C ILE A 113 -2.36 -11.57 -19.93
N VAL A 114 -2.09 -11.15 -18.70
CA VAL A 114 -2.84 -10.10 -18.00
C VAL A 114 -1.91 -8.91 -17.76
N TYR A 115 -2.42 -7.71 -18.02
CA TYR A 115 -1.75 -6.46 -17.66
C TYR A 115 -2.20 -6.04 -16.26
N ASP A 116 -1.29 -6.11 -15.30
CA ASP A 116 -1.57 -5.74 -13.92
C ASP A 116 -1.38 -4.23 -13.73
N VAL A 117 -2.45 -3.55 -13.37
CA VAL A 117 -2.44 -2.11 -13.07
C VAL A 117 -2.00 -1.79 -11.63
N GLY A 118 -1.46 -2.76 -10.92
CA GLY A 118 -0.82 -2.58 -9.62
C GLY A 118 -1.77 -2.59 -8.43
N GLY A 119 -2.63 -3.59 -8.33
CA GLY A 119 -3.65 -3.76 -7.29
C GLY A 119 -3.25 -3.28 -5.90
N TYR A 120 -4.11 -2.52 -5.25
CA TYR A 120 -3.90 -1.86 -3.94
C TYR A 120 -2.63 -1.02 -3.79
N GLY A 121 -1.92 -0.75 -4.90
CA GLY A 121 -0.72 0.08 -4.87
C GLY A 121 0.56 -0.64 -4.45
N MET A 122 0.60 -1.94 -4.49
CA MET A 122 1.77 -2.72 -4.08
C MET A 122 2.86 -2.78 -5.15
N LEU A 123 2.50 -2.70 -6.43
CA LEU A 123 3.39 -2.95 -7.56
C LEU A 123 3.97 -1.68 -8.20
N GLY A 124 4.41 -0.72 -7.43
CA GLY A 124 5.04 0.50 -7.96
C GLY A 124 6.26 0.23 -8.85
N PHE A 125 6.94 -0.91 -8.66
CA PHE A 125 8.10 -1.35 -9.44
C PHE A 125 7.82 -2.56 -10.35
N GLY A 126 6.55 -2.97 -10.46
CA GLY A 126 6.14 -4.16 -11.21
C GLY A 126 6.47 -5.48 -10.49
N HIS A 127 6.17 -6.60 -11.18
CA HIS A 127 6.47 -7.95 -10.70
C HIS A 127 7.95 -8.25 -10.77
N ALA A 128 8.50 -8.88 -9.73
CA ALA A 128 9.87 -9.37 -9.63
C ALA A 128 10.94 -8.35 -10.11
N PRO A 129 10.99 -7.13 -9.51
CA PRO A 129 11.92 -6.08 -9.91
C PRO A 129 13.37 -6.50 -9.62
N ALA A 130 14.18 -6.70 -10.66
CA ALA A 130 15.51 -7.28 -10.57
C ALA A 130 16.42 -6.53 -9.57
N ALA A 131 16.43 -5.19 -9.61
CA ALA A 131 17.28 -4.40 -8.73
C ALA A 131 16.93 -4.58 -7.23
N VAL A 132 15.66 -4.81 -6.91
CA VAL A 132 15.20 -5.07 -5.53
C VAL A 132 15.60 -6.49 -5.12
N LEU A 133 15.35 -7.48 -5.98
CA LEU A 133 15.72 -8.88 -5.72
C LEU A 133 17.22 -9.03 -5.55
N ASP A 134 18.02 -8.39 -6.39
CA ASP A 134 19.48 -8.36 -6.29
C ASP A 134 19.95 -7.72 -4.97
N ALA A 135 19.29 -6.64 -4.54
CA ALA A 135 19.60 -6.02 -3.27
C ALA A 135 19.25 -6.94 -2.09
N MET A 136 18.13 -7.65 -2.14
CA MET A 136 17.71 -8.60 -1.10
C MET A 136 18.64 -9.82 -1.00
N ASN A 137 19.25 -10.23 -2.11
CA ASN A 137 20.16 -11.36 -2.14
C ASN A 137 21.59 -11.06 -1.65
N LYS A 138 21.86 -9.84 -1.19
CA LYS A 138 23.16 -9.48 -0.62
C LYS A 138 23.31 -10.00 0.81
N PRO A 139 24.52 -10.41 1.23
CA PRO A 139 24.77 -10.90 2.59
C PRO A 139 24.79 -9.75 3.59
N HIS A 140 23.62 -9.25 3.97
CA HIS A 140 23.50 -8.22 4.98
C HIS A 140 23.57 -8.80 6.40
N VAL A 141 24.11 -8.03 7.34
CA VAL A 141 24.04 -8.39 8.75
C VAL A 141 22.58 -8.25 9.22
N MET A 142 21.99 -9.39 9.59
CA MET A 142 20.65 -9.45 10.15
C MET A 142 20.70 -8.95 11.59
N ALA A 143 20.29 -7.73 11.79
CA ALA A 143 20.36 -7.07 13.09
C ALA A 143 19.02 -6.40 13.42
N ASN A 144 18.59 -6.53 14.68
CA ASN A 144 17.45 -5.77 15.18
C ASN A 144 17.78 -4.26 15.30
N ILE A 145 16.82 -3.46 15.76
CA ILE A 145 16.99 -2.01 15.89
C ILE A 145 18.12 -1.63 16.86
N MET A 146 18.45 -2.47 17.82
CA MET A 146 19.49 -2.23 18.84
C MET A 146 20.91 -2.44 18.30
N THR A 147 21.08 -3.14 17.18
CA THR A 147 22.40 -3.35 16.57
C THR A 147 22.65 -2.31 15.48
N ALA A 148 23.63 -1.45 15.67
CA ALA A 148 24.06 -0.50 14.64
C ALA A 148 24.72 -1.22 13.45
N SER A 149 24.45 -0.76 12.23
CA SER A 149 25.11 -1.26 11.03
C SER A 149 25.21 -0.18 9.95
N PRO A 150 26.23 -0.22 9.05
CA PRO A 150 26.33 0.69 7.92
C PRO A 150 25.09 0.67 7.04
N ASN A 151 24.48 -0.49 6.80
CA ASN A 151 23.27 -0.62 5.98
C ASN A 151 22.10 0.22 6.52
N LYS A 152 21.97 0.37 7.84
CA LYS A 152 20.96 1.25 8.44
C LYS A 152 21.29 2.72 8.19
N MET A 153 22.57 3.09 8.19
CA MET A 153 22.99 4.45 7.84
C MET A 153 22.65 4.77 6.38
N ASP A 154 22.97 3.87 5.47
CA ASP A 154 22.69 4.02 4.03
C ASP A 154 21.18 4.11 3.77
N PHE A 155 20.38 3.28 4.45
CA PHE A 155 18.92 3.32 4.37
C PHE A 155 18.36 4.67 4.83
N VAL A 156 18.78 5.15 6.01
CA VAL A 156 18.36 6.45 6.53
C VAL A 156 18.80 7.59 5.62
N ALA A 157 20.03 7.54 5.08
CA ALA A 157 20.53 8.54 4.13
C ALA A 157 19.69 8.57 2.84
N SER A 158 19.32 7.40 2.32
CA SER A 158 18.48 7.27 1.13
C SER A 158 17.08 7.84 1.35
N LEU A 159 16.43 7.54 2.48
CA LEU A 159 15.14 8.10 2.84
C LEU A 159 15.19 9.62 3.04
N LYS A 160 16.24 10.15 3.69
CA LYS A 160 16.43 11.59 3.85
C LYS A 160 16.70 12.31 2.54
N LYS A 161 17.32 11.65 1.58
CA LYS A 161 17.52 12.19 0.23
C LYS A 161 16.22 12.23 -0.56
N GLU A 162 15.38 11.22 -0.39
CA GLU A 162 14.11 11.08 -1.12
C GLU A 162 13.01 11.99 -0.55
N ILE A 163 12.86 12.01 0.77
CA ILE A 163 11.80 12.78 1.44
C ILE A 163 12.23 14.23 1.62
N GLY A 164 11.46 15.16 1.10
CA GLY A 164 11.73 16.59 1.18
C GLY A 164 12.72 17.10 0.12
N HIS A 165 13.00 16.32 -0.93
CA HIS A 165 13.93 16.72 -1.99
C HIS A 165 13.45 17.92 -2.83
N ARG A 166 12.14 18.18 -2.82
CA ARG A 166 11.53 19.36 -3.47
C ARG A 166 11.41 20.57 -2.54
N ARG A 167 11.72 20.39 -1.25
CA ARG A 167 11.64 21.46 -0.24
C ARG A 167 12.94 22.25 -0.17
N SER A 168 12.85 23.57 -0.07
CA SER A 168 14.01 24.42 0.20
C SER A 168 14.68 24.15 1.56
N THR A 169 13.89 23.64 2.53
CA THR A 169 14.35 23.28 3.88
C THR A 169 14.81 21.83 3.99
N GLY A 170 14.67 21.03 2.92
CA GLY A 170 15.04 19.63 2.89
C GLY A 170 14.16 18.73 3.76
N PHE A 171 14.73 17.64 4.27
CA PHE A 171 14.06 16.61 5.08
C PHE A 171 13.46 17.20 6.37
N PRO A 172 12.12 17.07 6.57
CA PRO A 172 11.44 17.76 7.66
C PRO A 172 11.26 16.93 8.96
N PHE A 173 11.55 15.63 8.94
CA PHE A 173 11.31 14.74 10.07
C PHE A 173 12.57 14.52 10.92
N LYS A 174 12.40 14.10 12.16
CA LYS A 174 13.52 13.85 13.08
C LYS A 174 14.15 12.48 12.86
N SER A 175 13.35 11.43 12.70
CA SER A 175 13.79 10.03 12.67
C SER A 175 12.77 9.11 11.98
N PHE A 176 13.19 7.87 11.75
CA PHE A 176 12.36 6.82 11.18
C PHE A 176 12.11 5.71 12.20
N LEU A 177 10.93 5.10 12.12
CA LEU A 177 10.57 3.85 12.78
C LEU A 177 10.23 2.82 11.71
N CYS A 178 10.91 1.68 11.75
CA CYS A 178 10.69 0.61 10.76
C CYS A 178 9.83 -0.50 11.38
N MET A 179 8.79 -0.89 10.66
CA MET A 179 7.85 -1.96 11.01
C MET A 179 7.71 -2.93 9.84
N ASN A 180 7.04 -4.07 10.05
CA ASN A 180 6.90 -5.08 8.99
C ASN A 180 5.75 -4.82 8.02
N SER A 181 4.77 -4.00 8.39
CA SER A 181 3.63 -3.67 7.54
C SER A 181 3.11 -2.25 7.77
N GLY A 182 2.33 -1.73 6.81
CA GLY A 182 1.67 -0.44 6.96
C GLY A 182 0.72 -0.38 8.15
N SER A 183 -0.03 -1.44 8.44
CA SER A 183 -0.90 -1.50 9.62
C SER A 183 -0.13 -1.45 10.93
N GLU A 184 1.06 -2.04 10.98
CA GLU A 184 1.94 -1.93 12.16
C GLU A 184 2.54 -0.54 12.27
N ALA A 185 2.97 0.08 11.17
CA ALA A 185 3.45 1.46 11.15
C ALA A 185 2.37 2.42 11.68
N MET A 186 1.13 2.29 11.21
CA MET A 186 -0.01 3.07 11.70
C MET A 186 -0.35 2.75 13.16
N SER A 187 -0.17 1.51 13.62
CA SER A 187 -0.34 1.14 15.04
C SER A 187 0.67 1.85 15.94
N VAL A 188 1.92 1.97 15.49
CA VAL A 188 2.96 2.71 16.22
C VAL A 188 2.70 4.21 16.18
N ALA A 189 2.30 4.77 15.03
CA ALA A 189 1.89 6.17 14.94
C ALA A 189 0.74 6.47 15.91
N ALA A 190 -0.31 5.65 15.92
CA ALA A 190 -1.42 5.80 16.85
C ALA A 190 -1.03 5.58 18.34
N ARG A 191 0.01 4.81 18.62
CA ARG A 191 0.57 4.71 19.99
C ARG A 191 1.29 5.98 20.42
N ILE A 192 1.98 6.63 19.48
CA ILE A 192 2.64 7.92 19.75
C ILE A 192 1.57 9.00 20.01
N THR A 193 0.48 9.01 19.24
CA THR A 193 -0.64 9.94 19.51
C THR A 193 -1.27 9.69 20.87
N ASP A 194 -1.43 8.43 21.28
CA ASP A 194 -1.96 8.05 22.59
C ASP A 194 -1.08 8.52 23.76
N ILE A 195 0.24 8.44 23.61
CA ILE A 195 1.19 8.99 24.62
C ILE A 195 1.04 10.51 24.74
N ASN A 196 0.93 11.22 23.62
CA ASN A 196 0.67 12.67 23.61
C ASN A 196 -0.67 12.99 24.28
N THR A 197 -1.71 12.25 23.91
CA THR A 197 -3.05 12.37 24.47
C THR A 197 -3.06 12.20 25.98
N LYS A 198 -2.43 11.13 26.47
CA LYS A 198 -2.31 10.90 27.91
C LYS A 198 -1.66 12.08 28.62
N LYS A 199 -0.54 12.59 28.11
CA LYS A 199 0.15 13.75 28.67
C LYS A 199 -0.73 15.00 28.75
N LEU A 200 -1.61 15.20 27.75
CA LEU A 200 -2.45 16.39 27.63
C LEU A 200 -3.77 16.28 28.40
N THR A 201 -4.30 15.07 28.63
CA THR A 201 -5.61 14.84 29.24
C THR A 201 -5.58 14.30 30.67
N ASP A 202 -4.45 13.80 31.15
CA ASP A 202 -4.26 13.41 32.55
C ASP A 202 -4.28 14.64 33.49
N PRO A 203 -4.43 14.45 34.81
CA PRO A 203 -4.38 15.52 35.79
C PRO A 203 -3.17 16.44 35.62
N GLY A 204 -3.41 17.74 35.52
CA GLY A 204 -2.41 18.77 35.25
C GLY A 204 -2.12 19.00 33.76
N GLY A 205 -2.69 18.23 32.85
CA GLY A 205 -2.60 18.45 31.42
C GLY A 205 -3.52 19.60 30.96
N ARG A 206 -3.17 20.23 29.82
CA ARG A 206 -3.94 21.37 29.26
C ARG A 206 -5.42 21.03 28.99
N TYR A 207 -5.70 19.79 28.63
CA TYR A 207 -7.01 19.28 28.29
C TYR A 207 -7.51 18.23 29.31
N GLU A 208 -7.13 18.39 30.56
CA GLU A 208 -7.51 17.50 31.66
C GLU A 208 -9.00 17.16 31.65
N GLY A 209 -9.31 15.86 31.71
CA GLY A 209 -10.68 15.34 31.82
C GLY A 209 -11.52 15.41 30.55
N ARG A 210 -10.97 15.84 29.42
CA ARG A 210 -11.69 15.81 28.16
C ARG A 210 -11.88 14.38 27.64
N THR A 211 -13.02 14.13 26.99
CA THR A 211 -13.25 12.88 26.27
C THR A 211 -12.36 12.82 25.04
N VAL A 212 -11.69 11.69 24.83
CA VAL A 212 -10.79 11.52 23.69
C VAL A 212 -11.51 10.96 22.47
N ARG A 213 -11.32 11.56 21.30
CA ARG A 213 -11.84 11.14 20.00
C ARG A 213 -10.76 11.19 18.94
N GLY A 214 -10.91 10.38 17.89
CA GLY A 214 -10.13 10.47 16.67
C GLY A 214 -10.84 11.28 15.60
N LEU A 215 -10.09 11.88 14.68
CA LEU A 215 -10.61 12.58 13.51
C LEU A 215 -9.98 11.99 12.25
N THR A 216 -10.76 11.80 11.19
CA THR A 216 -10.28 11.33 9.89
C THR A 216 -11.16 11.86 8.74
N LEU A 217 -10.73 11.56 7.50
CA LEU A 217 -11.55 11.85 6.33
C LEU A 217 -12.65 10.79 6.15
N LYS A 218 -13.83 11.22 5.70
CA LYS A 218 -14.89 10.29 5.33
C LYS A 218 -14.44 9.36 4.18
N GLY A 219 -14.65 8.06 4.35
CA GLY A 219 -14.18 7.04 3.43
C GLY A 219 -12.71 6.67 3.57
N SER A 220 -11.99 7.14 4.59
CA SER A 220 -10.58 6.81 4.81
C SER A 220 -10.38 5.36 5.23
N PHE A 221 -9.15 4.86 4.97
CA PHE A 221 -8.69 3.55 5.41
C PHE A 221 -7.24 3.62 5.90
N HIS A 222 -7.01 3.21 7.16
CA HIS A 222 -5.71 3.33 7.82
C HIS A 222 -5.12 2.01 8.32
N GLY A 223 -5.75 0.89 7.99
CA GLY A 223 -5.29 -0.44 8.37
C GLY A 223 -6.31 -1.24 9.18
N ARG A 224 -5.98 -2.52 9.41
CA ARG A 224 -6.90 -3.53 9.99
C ARG A 224 -6.59 -3.92 11.43
N THR A 225 -5.43 -3.54 11.96
CA THR A 225 -5.07 -3.78 13.37
C THR A 225 -5.83 -2.83 14.29
N ASP A 226 -6.01 -3.19 15.57
CA ASP A 226 -6.97 -2.55 16.49
C ASP A 226 -6.96 -1.00 16.46
N ARG A 227 -5.81 -0.35 16.62
CA ARG A 227 -5.74 1.13 16.66
C ARG A 227 -6.03 1.77 15.30
N PRO A 228 -5.38 1.40 14.18
CA PRO A 228 -5.68 1.93 12.87
C PRO A 228 -7.12 1.68 12.42
N ALA A 229 -7.68 0.52 12.76
CA ALA A 229 -9.07 0.19 12.46
C ALA A 229 -10.08 1.18 13.08
N ARG A 230 -9.74 1.79 14.22
CA ARG A 230 -10.59 2.83 14.86
C ARG A 230 -10.67 4.13 14.07
N PHE A 231 -9.68 4.39 13.20
CA PHE A 231 -9.64 5.54 12.30
C PHE A 231 -10.09 5.24 10.87
N SER A 232 -10.38 3.97 10.56
CA SER A 232 -10.77 3.54 9.21
C SER A 232 -12.29 3.67 9.01
N ASP A 233 -12.75 4.82 8.52
CA ASP A 233 -14.18 5.10 8.32
C ASP A 233 -14.82 4.14 7.31
N SER A 234 -14.12 3.79 6.22
CA SER A 234 -14.63 2.91 5.16
C SER A 234 -15.02 1.51 5.65
N THR A 235 -14.38 1.04 6.71
CA THR A 235 -14.64 -0.31 7.28
C THR A 235 -15.40 -0.27 8.60
N LEU A 236 -15.65 0.91 9.17
CA LEU A 236 -16.21 1.08 10.51
C LEU A 236 -17.59 0.44 10.66
N LYS A 237 -18.45 0.54 9.63
CA LYS A 237 -19.78 -0.09 9.64
C LYS A 237 -19.66 -1.61 9.79
N ASN A 238 -18.81 -2.25 8.99
CA ASN A 238 -18.56 -3.69 9.04
C ASN A 238 -17.99 -4.13 10.39
N TYR A 239 -17.04 -3.36 10.95
CA TYR A 239 -16.47 -3.67 12.26
C TYR A 239 -17.49 -3.54 13.41
N ARG A 240 -18.37 -2.56 13.36
CA ARG A 240 -19.46 -2.41 14.34
C ARG A 240 -20.46 -3.57 14.29
N GLU A 241 -20.71 -4.09 13.11
CA GLU A 241 -21.61 -5.22 12.89
C GLU A 241 -21.02 -6.55 13.38
N HIS A 242 -19.73 -6.78 13.16
CA HIS A 242 -19.12 -8.11 13.33
C HIS A 242 -18.15 -8.23 14.52
N LEU A 243 -17.60 -7.11 15.04
CA LEU A 243 -16.58 -7.16 16.07
C LEU A 243 -17.12 -6.66 17.43
N ALA A 244 -17.09 -7.52 18.43
CA ALA A 244 -17.47 -7.15 19.81
C ALA A 244 -16.66 -5.97 20.36
N SER A 245 -15.38 -5.83 19.94
CA SER A 245 -14.52 -4.74 20.34
C SER A 245 -14.92 -3.37 19.76
N PHE A 246 -15.83 -3.35 18.77
CA PHE A 246 -16.38 -2.13 18.17
C PHE A 246 -17.84 -1.84 18.58
N ARG A 247 -18.41 -2.69 19.45
CA ARG A 247 -19.74 -2.46 20.00
C ARG A 247 -19.73 -1.18 20.85
N ASP A 248 -20.72 -0.31 20.68
CA ASP A 248 -20.92 0.91 21.45
C ASP A 248 -19.71 1.88 21.44
N ARG A 249 -18.80 1.75 20.47
CA ARG A 249 -17.69 2.70 20.31
C ARG A 249 -18.09 3.88 19.43
N ASP A 250 -18.25 5.02 20.08
CA ASP A 250 -18.39 6.32 19.42
C ASP A 250 -17.08 7.11 19.59
N TYR A 251 -16.05 6.68 18.86
CA TYR A 251 -14.71 7.23 18.97
C TYR A 251 -14.31 8.13 17.80
N LEU A 252 -14.80 7.83 16.58
CA LEU A 252 -14.34 8.45 15.35
C LEU A 252 -15.27 9.56 14.89
N LEU A 253 -14.70 10.74 14.68
CA LEU A 253 -15.30 11.85 13.94
C LEU A 253 -14.77 11.84 12.50
N THR A 254 -15.60 12.24 11.54
CA THR A 254 -15.23 12.29 10.13
C THR A 254 -15.55 13.63 9.51
N VAL A 255 -14.72 14.06 8.57
CA VAL A 255 -14.95 15.26 7.75
C VAL A 255 -14.86 14.91 6.27
N GLU A 256 -15.65 15.56 5.44
CA GLU A 256 -15.56 15.39 3.99
C GLU A 256 -14.20 15.88 3.47
N PRO A 257 -13.54 15.14 2.57
CA PRO A 257 -12.29 15.56 1.98
C PRO A 257 -12.41 16.93 1.29
N ASN A 258 -11.47 17.83 1.55
CA ASN A 258 -11.39 19.18 1.00
C ASN A 258 -12.52 20.13 1.43
N ASN A 259 -13.28 19.79 2.45
CA ASN A 259 -14.28 20.69 3.05
C ASN A 259 -13.66 21.38 4.29
N ILE A 260 -13.09 22.56 4.07
CA ILE A 260 -12.42 23.36 5.12
C ILE A 260 -13.44 23.80 6.19
N GLU A 261 -14.63 24.20 5.81
CA GLU A 261 -15.67 24.63 6.75
C GLU A 261 -16.09 23.48 7.69
N ALA A 262 -16.25 22.26 7.14
CA ALA A 262 -16.56 21.09 7.95
C ALA A 262 -15.40 20.72 8.88
N LEU A 263 -14.16 20.88 8.44
CA LEU A 263 -12.98 20.64 9.27
C LEU A 263 -12.91 21.64 10.44
N GLU A 264 -13.10 22.94 10.19
CA GLU A 264 -13.15 23.98 11.23
C GLU A 264 -14.28 23.73 12.21
N ALA A 265 -15.47 23.39 11.69
CA ALA A 265 -16.62 23.07 12.51
C ALA A 265 -16.39 21.86 13.41
N ALA A 266 -15.66 20.82 12.93
CA ALA A 266 -15.32 19.65 13.72
C ALA A 266 -14.43 20.00 14.93
N PHE A 267 -13.42 20.84 14.75
CA PHE A 267 -12.55 21.30 15.85
C PHE A 267 -13.33 22.20 16.83
N ALA A 268 -14.11 23.15 16.32
CA ALA A 268 -14.91 24.03 17.16
C ALA A 268 -15.98 23.27 17.97
N GLN A 269 -16.61 22.27 17.37
CA GLN A 269 -17.59 21.42 18.06
C GLN A 269 -16.92 20.52 19.10
N ALA A 270 -15.75 19.96 18.79
CA ALA A 270 -15.00 19.17 19.75
C ALA A 270 -14.63 19.97 21.00
N ASP A 271 -14.17 21.22 20.83
CA ASP A 271 -13.88 22.11 21.96
C ASP A 271 -15.13 22.41 22.80
N LYS A 272 -16.25 22.73 22.15
CA LYS A 272 -17.52 22.99 22.81
C LYS A 272 -18.06 21.78 23.60
N ASP A 273 -17.87 20.58 23.08
CA ASP A 273 -18.35 19.33 23.68
C ASP A 273 -17.34 18.71 24.68
N ASN A 274 -16.32 19.47 25.05
CA ASN A 274 -15.25 19.01 25.94
C ASN A 274 -14.54 17.75 25.45
N ILE A 275 -14.29 17.68 24.13
CA ILE A 275 -13.59 16.60 23.45
C ILE A 275 -12.15 17.04 23.15
N PHE A 276 -11.17 16.15 23.34
CA PHE A 276 -9.82 16.28 22.81
C PHE A 276 -9.67 15.36 21.59
N LEU A 277 -9.27 15.94 20.45
CA LEU A 277 -8.98 15.19 19.24
C LEU A 277 -7.53 14.70 19.32
N GLU A 278 -7.35 13.40 19.57
CA GLU A 278 -6.00 12.84 19.77
C GLU A 278 -5.13 12.93 18.52
N ALA A 279 -5.75 12.72 17.36
CA ALA A 279 -5.09 12.82 16.07
C ALA A 279 -6.08 13.12 14.94
N PHE A 280 -5.59 13.80 13.92
CA PHE A 280 -6.19 13.83 12.60
C PHE A 280 -5.36 12.95 11.65
N LEU A 281 -5.95 11.82 11.22
CA LEU A 281 -5.36 10.92 10.24
C LEU A 281 -5.89 11.25 8.84
N MET A 282 -4.98 11.37 7.87
CA MET A 282 -5.33 11.79 6.52
C MET A 282 -4.50 11.04 5.46
N GLU A 283 -5.15 10.49 4.44
CA GLU A 283 -4.49 10.01 3.23
C GLU A 283 -4.32 11.19 2.26
N PRO A 284 -3.13 11.46 1.70
CA PRO A 284 -2.93 12.61 0.80
C PRO A 284 -3.59 12.42 -0.57
N VAL A 285 -3.70 11.17 -1.01
CA VAL A 285 -4.62 10.70 -2.05
C VAL A 285 -5.28 9.45 -1.50
N MET A 286 -6.59 9.50 -1.35
CA MET A 286 -7.34 8.43 -0.72
C MET A 286 -7.29 7.13 -1.53
N GLY A 287 -7.21 6.04 -0.82
CA GLY A 287 -7.12 4.70 -1.37
C GLY A 287 -8.45 3.95 -1.35
N GLU A 288 -8.57 2.95 -0.48
CA GLU A 288 -9.58 1.88 -0.51
C GLU A 288 -11.03 2.39 -0.47
N GLY A 289 -11.37 3.32 0.41
CA GLY A 289 -12.77 3.72 0.62
C GLY A 289 -13.26 4.88 -0.26
N ASN A 290 -12.34 5.64 -0.88
CA ASN A 290 -12.66 6.76 -1.77
C ASN A 290 -11.53 6.94 -2.81
N PRO A 291 -11.33 5.97 -3.71
CA PRO A 291 -10.13 5.87 -4.53
C PRO A 291 -9.90 7.11 -5.42
N GLY A 292 -8.66 7.62 -5.38
CA GLY A 292 -8.22 8.72 -6.25
C GLY A 292 -8.64 10.11 -5.77
N ARG A 293 -9.29 10.26 -4.63
CA ARG A 293 -9.63 11.56 -4.06
C ARG A 293 -8.38 12.22 -3.49
N ALA A 294 -7.83 13.18 -4.20
CA ALA A 294 -6.66 13.95 -3.78
C ALA A 294 -7.06 15.08 -2.81
N ILE A 295 -6.21 15.34 -1.83
CA ILE A 295 -6.33 16.45 -0.88
C ILE A 295 -5.67 17.70 -1.47
N THR A 296 -6.36 18.85 -1.36
CA THR A 296 -5.81 20.12 -1.83
C THR A 296 -4.79 20.70 -0.84
N ALA A 297 -3.84 21.46 -1.36
CA ALA A 297 -2.84 22.16 -0.52
C ALA A 297 -3.50 23.10 0.51
N GLU A 298 -4.61 23.74 0.14
CA GLU A 298 -5.37 24.62 1.05
C GLU A 298 -5.99 23.85 2.22
N PHE A 299 -6.63 22.73 1.94
CA PHE A 299 -7.18 21.87 2.99
C PHE A 299 -6.08 21.32 3.91
N TYR A 300 -4.97 20.83 3.34
CA TYR A 300 -3.83 20.36 4.12
C TYR A 300 -3.27 21.47 5.02
N LYS A 301 -3.06 22.68 4.47
CA LYS A 301 -2.57 23.83 5.22
C LYS A 301 -3.48 24.15 6.40
N ARG A 302 -4.78 24.22 6.15
CA ARG A 302 -5.75 24.52 7.24
C ARG A 302 -5.81 23.40 8.28
N ALA A 303 -5.74 22.16 7.85
CA ALA A 303 -5.65 21.01 8.75
C ALA A 303 -4.39 21.10 9.65
N ARG A 304 -3.24 21.47 9.08
CA ARG A 304 -2.00 21.64 9.85
C ARG A 304 -2.08 22.78 10.85
N GLU A 305 -2.71 23.90 10.50
CA GLU A 305 -2.95 25.02 11.41
C GLU A 305 -3.81 24.59 12.59
N LEU A 306 -4.99 24.02 12.32
CA LEU A 306 -5.92 23.57 13.36
C LEU A 306 -5.33 22.50 14.28
N THR A 307 -4.58 21.55 13.73
CA THR A 307 -3.95 20.51 14.54
C THR A 307 -2.87 21.10 15.47
N ARG A 308 -2.11 22.10 15.03
CA ARG A 308 -1.16 22.82 15.88
C ARG A 308 -1.84 23.65 16.98
N GLU A 309 -2.87 24.41 16.62
CA GLU A 309 -3.62 25.24 17.55
C GLU A 309 -4.21 24.43 18.70
N ASN A 310 -4.64 23.18 18.41
CA ASN A 310 -5.30 22.29 19.36
C ASN A 310 -4.39 21.18 19.92
N GLU A 311 -3.10 21.18 19.63
CA GLU A 311 -2.15 20.14 20.05
C GLU A 311 -2.58 18.71 19.65
N THR A 312 -3.44 18.62 18.64
CA THR A 312 -3.84 17.38 17.96
C THR A 312 -2.67 16.88 17.08
N MET A 313 -2.34 15.60 17.13
CA MET A 313 -1.31 15.06 16.25
C MET A 313 -1.82 14.98 14.81
N PHE A 314 -1.05 15.50 13.86
CA PHE A 314 -1.35 15.40 12.42
C PHE A 314 -0.53 14.25 11.81
N VAL A 315 -1.23 13.20 11.40
CA VAL A 315 -0.62 11.98 10.84
C VAL A 315 -1.07 11.82 9.40
N VAL A 316 -0.10 11.78 8.48
CA VAL A 316 -0.37 11.51 7.07
C VAL A 316 -0.08 10.03 6.77
N ASP A 317 -1.05 9.39 6.14
CA ASP A 317 -0.96 8.00 5.70
C ASP A 317 -0.67 7.96 4.18
N SER A 318 0.60 7.85 3.84
CA SER A 318 1.07 7.71 2.45
C SER A 318 1.30 6.25 2.03
N ILE A 319 0.76 5.29 2.78
CA ILE A 319 0.95 3.85 2.53
C ILE A 319 0.49 3.47 1.12
N GLN A 320 -0.63 4.01 0.66
CA GLN A 320 -1.15 3.75 -0.68
C GLN A 320 -0.67 4.77 -1.73
N ALA A 321 -0.49 6.01 -1.33
CA ALA A 321 -0.15 7.11 -2.23
C ALA A 321 1.35 7.22 -2.54
N GLY A 322 2.21 6.83 -1.61
CA GLY A 322 3.67 6.96 -1.74
C GLY A 322 4.23 6.27 -2.98
N LEU A 323 5.09 6.95 -3.72
CA LEU A 323 5.69 6.60 -5.02
C LEU A 323 4.71 6.49 -6.20
N ARG A 324 3.42 6.29 -5.94
CA ARG A 324 2.40 6.13 -6.99
C ARG A 324 1.84 7.45 -7.48
N VAL A 325 1.78 8.43 -6.60
CA VAL A 325 1.23 9.75 -6.90
C VAL A 325 2.39 10.73 -7.07
N HIS A 326 2.40 11.47 -8.16
CA HIS A 326 3.46 12.43 -8.53
C HIS A 326 4.88 11.84 -8.61
N GLY A 327 5.06 10.52 -8.50
CA GLY A 327 6.37 9.86 -8.53
C GLY A 327 7.27 10.20 -7.33
N VAL A 328 6.70 10.67 -6.22
CA VAL A 328 7.42 11.00 -4.99
C VAL A 328 6.93 10.17 -3.81
N LEU A 329 7.78 9.97 -2.81
CA LEU A 329 7.46 9.14 -1.65
C LEU A 329 6.53 9.88 -0.68
N SER A 330 6.79 11.14 -0.40
CA SER A 330 6.16 11.91 0.66
C SER A 330 5.23 13.00 0.15
N VAL A 331 4.14 13.25 0.90
CA VAL A 331 3.23 14.38 0.67
C VAL A 331 3.95 15.73 0.67
N VAL A 332 5.03 15.85 1.43
CA VAL A 332 5.80 17.10 1.54
C VAL A 332 6.51 17.51 0.25
N ASP A 333 6.59 16.60 -0.72
CA ASP A 333 7.15 16.81 -2.06
C ASP A 333 6.08 16.93 -3.15
N TYR A 334 4.80 16.93 -2.80
CA TYR A 334 3.71 17.11 -3.76
C TYR A 334 3.71 18.55 -4.31
N PRO A 335 3.34 18.73 -5.59
CA PRO A 335 3.22 20.07 -6.16
C PRO A 335 2.30 20.97 -5.35
N GLY A 336 2.84 22.09 -4.85
CA GLY A 336 2.13 23.06 -4.00
C GLY A 336 2.18 22.76 -2.49
N PHE A 337 2.81 21.66 -2.06
CA PHE A 337 2.97 21.33 -0.64
C PHE A 337 4.40 21.60 -0.13
N GLU A 338 5.34 21.89 -1.01
CA GLU A 338 6.77 21.96 -0.70
C GLU A 338 7.12 23.03 0.33
N SER A 339 6.33 24.11 0.39
CA SER A 339 6.51 25.20 1.36
C SER A 339 5.63 25.06 2.60
N LEU A 340 4.70 24.08 2.64
CA LEU A 340 3.81 23.91 3.75
C LEU A 340 4.51 23.18 4.91
N ASP A 341 4.01 23.40 6.13
CA ASP A 341 4.51 22.69 7.29
C ASP A 341 4.25 21.18 7.19
N ALA A 342 5.29 20.39 7.46
CA ALA A 342 5.17 18.93 7.45
C ALA A 342 4.21 18.42 8.52
N PRO A 343 3.61 17.23 8.34
CA PRO A 343 2.85 16.57 9.40
C PRO A 343 3.76 16.18 10.55
N ASP A 344 3.20 15.84 11.70
CA ASP A 344 3.99 15.35 12.83
C ASP A 344 4.58 13.96 12.55
N MET A 345 3.83 13.14 11.80
CA MET A 345 4.26 11.81 11.33
C MET A 345 3.71 11.55 9.94
N GLU A 346 4.45 10.76 9.16
CA GLU A 346 4.00 10.23 7.87
C GLU A 346 4.39 8.75 7.77
N SER A 347 3.44 7.90 7.35
CA SER A 347 3.62 6.46 7.23
C SER A 347 3.70 6.02 5.77
N TYR A 348 4.60 5.06 5.50
CA TYR A 348 4.86 4.52 4.16
C TYR A 348 4.84 2.98 4.19
N SER A 349 4.46 2.35 3.08
CA SER A 349 4.52 0.89 2.87
C SER A 349 4.26 0.56 1.39
N LYS A 350 3.58 -0.51 1.08
CA LYS A 350 3.12 -0.93 -0.26
C LYS A 350 4.18 -0.72 -1.36
N ALA A 351 4.05 0.32 -2.20
CA ALA A 351 4.98 0.56 -3.31
C ALA A 351 6.44 0.69 -2.85
N LEU A 352 6.70 1.24 -1.64
CA LEU A 352 8.05 1.32 -1.08
C LEU A 352 8.67 -0.08 -0.87
N ASN A 353 7.84 -1.08 -0.59
CA ASN A 353 8.26 -2.47 -0.40
C ASN A 353 8.39 -3.23 -1.73
N ALA A 354 8.14 -2.59 -2.87
CA ALA A 354 8.24 -3.14 -4.23
C ALA A 354 7.45 -4.45 -4.44
N GLY A 355 6.36 -4.66 -3.69
CA GLY A 355 5.57 -5.88 -3.73
C GLY A 355 6.25 -7.13 -3.16
N GLN A 356 7.41 -6.99 -2.51
CA GLN A 356 8.17 -8.13 -1.95
C GLN A 356 7.82 -8.37 -0.47
N PHE A 357 7.32 -7.36 0.20
CA PHE A 357 6.88 -7.43 1.62
C PHE A 357 5.50 -6.82 1.76
N PRO A 358 4.70 -7.25 2.73
CA PRO A 358 3.39 -6.68 2.99
C PRO A 358 3.41 -5.22 3.44
#